data_4db4e50e35341d0dd7cf8854cbf506a9
#
_entry.id   4db4e50e35341d0dd7cf8854cbf506a9
#
_cell.length_a   1.000
_cell.length_b   1.000
_cell.length_c   1.000
_cell.angle_alpha   90.00
_cell.angle_beta   90.00
_cell.angle_gamma   90.00
#
_symmetry.space_group_name_H-M   'P 1'
#
loop_
_entity.id
_entity.type
_entity.pdbx_description
1 polymer ?
#
loop_
_entity_poly.entity_id
_entity_poly.type
_entity_poly.pdbx_seq_one_letter_code
_entity_poly.pdbx_strand_id
1 'polypeptide(L)'
;MKYRSRTEITVLILEAANGGATKTKIMYKSFLSYAQLKEYFSMLIENALIEYEDGTQKYRTTEKGLQLLKIYNQIEEIIPHINSY
;
A
#
# COMPACT_ATOMS: atom_id res chain seq x y z
N MET A 1 -3.05 -14.05 16.52
CA MET A 1 -2.89 -13.29 15.31
C MET A 1 -2.10 -12.01 15.57
N LYS A 2 -1.26 -11.65 14.66
CA LYS A 2 -0.43 -10.49 14.86
C LYS A 2 -1.06 -9.23 14.32
N TYR A 3 -0.83 -8.16 15.01
CA TYR A 3 -1.14 -6.86 14.47
C TYR A 3 -0.25 -6.55 13.30
N ARG A 4 -0.83 -5.87 12.33
CA ARG A 4 -0.06 -5.26 11.28
C ARG A 4 -0.02 -3.77 11.57
N SER A 5 1.17 -3.16 11.50
CA SER A 5 1.28 -1.74 11.72
C SER A 5 0.67 -0.99 10.54
N ARG A 6 0.39 0.29 10.74
CA ARG A 6 -0.12 1.12 9.65
C ARG A 6 0.89 1.18 8.50
N THR A 7 2.17 1.18 8.84
CA THR A 7 3.21 1.18 7.81
C THR A 7 3.19 -0.11 7.01
N GLU A 8 3.06 -1.23 7.69
CA GLU A 8 2.99 -2.53 6.99
C GLU A 8 1.79 -2.60 6.07
N ILE A 9 0.64 -2.12 6.54
CA ILE A 9 -0.57 -2.14 5.72
C ILE A 9 -0.40 -1.24 4.50
N THR A 10 0.18 -0.06 4.71
CA THR A 10 0.45 0.87 3.61
C THR A 10 1.35 0.21 2.57
N VAL A 11 2.41 -0.46 3.03
CA VAL A 11 3.35 -1.14 2.13
C VAL A 11 2.63 -2.23 1.35
N LEU A 12 1.77 -3.01 2.00
CA LEU A 12 1.03 -4.06 1.32
C LEU A 12 0.15 -3.49 0.20
N ILE A 13 -0.51 -2.37 0.49
CA ILE A 13 -1.35 -1.74 -0.51
C ILE A 13 -0.52 -1.24 -1.69
N LEU A 14 0.60 -0.58 -1.40
CA LEU A 14 1.46 -0.06 -2.47
C LEU A 14 2.04 -1.19 -3.31
N GLU A 15 2.41 -2.30 -2.70
CA GLU A 15 2.91 -3.44 -3.44
C GLU A 15 1.83 -4.04 -4.33
N ALA A 16 0.62 -4.14 -3.79
CA ALA A 16 -0.49 -4.69 -4.56
C ALA A 16 -0.87 -3.80 -5.74
N ALA A 17 -0.73 -2.49 -5.58
CA ALA A 17 -1.09 -1.53 -6.63
C ALA A 17 0.05 -1.25 -7.60
N ASN A 18 1.24 -1.79 -7.34
CA ASN A 18 2.38 -1.58 -8.22
C ASN A 18 2.09 -2.22 -9.58
N GLY A 19 2.16 -1.42 -10.63
CA GLY A 19 1.83 -1.88 -11.96
C GLY A 19 0.35 -1.79 -12.30
N GLY A 20 -0.47 -1.45 -11.33
CA GLY A 20 -1.90 -1.28 -11.54
C GLY A 20 -2.72 -2.46 -11.05
N ALA A 21 -3.75 -2.21 -10.26
CA ALA A 21 -4.63 -3.25 -9.77
C ALA A 21 -6.00 -2.66 -9.44
N THR A 22 -7.02 -3.49 -9.54
CA THR A 22 -8.36 -3.06 -9.15
C THR A 22 -8.44 -2.95 -7.64
N LYS A 23 -9.42 -2.16 -7.19
CA LYS A 23 -9.64 -2.00 -5.75
C LYS A 23 -9.86 -3.34 -5.07
N THR A 24 -10.63 -4.21 -5.70
CA THR A 24 -10.94 -5.52 -5.12
C THR A 24 -9.67 -6.35 -4.95
N LYS A 25 -8.82 -6.34 -5.96
CA LYS A 25 -7.57 -7.09 -5.89
C LYS A 25 -6.67 -6.57 -4.78
N ILE A 26 -6.59 -5.24 -4.67
CA ILE A 26 -5.78 -4.63 -3.62
C ILE A 26 -6.32 -5.00 -2.24
N MET A 27 -7.65 -4.99 -2.11
CA MET A 27 -8.29 -5.36 -0.85
C MET A 27 -7.91 -6.78 -0.44
N TYR A 28 -7.99 -7.71 -1.37
CA TYR A 28 -7.64 -9.10 -1.09
C TYR A 28 -6.18 -9.24 -0.71
N LYS A 29 -5.30 -8.60 -1.47
CA LYS A 29 -3.88 -8.77 -1.25
C LYS A 29 -3.40 -8.12 0.04
N SER A 30 -4.07 -7.08 0.50
CA SER A 30 -3.69 -6.41 1.73
C SER A 30 -4.47 -6.93 2.94
N PHE A 31 -5.37 -7.89 2.73
CA PHE A 31 -6.15 -8.52 3.81
C PHE A 31 -6.93 -7.50 4.62
N LEU A 32 -7.59 -6.58 3.91
CA LEU A 32 -8.37 -5.53 4.55
C LEU A 32 -9.85 -5.71 4.23
N SER A 33 -10.69 -5.20 5.12
CA SER A 33 -12.10 -5.05 4.80
C SER A 33 -12.25 -3.84 3.89
N TYR A 34 -13.42 -3.72 3.27
CA TYR A 34 -13.67 -2.59 2.39
C TYR A 34 -13.56 -1.26 3.16
N ALA A 35 -14.11 -1.22 4.36
CA ALA A 35 -14.09 0.00 5.16
C ALA A 35 -12.66 0.42 5.51
N GLN A 36 -11.84 -0.54 5.88
CA GLN A 36 -10.44 -0.27 6.19
C GLN A 36 -9.69 0.24 4.96
N LEU A 37 -9.90 -0.43 3.84
CA LEU A 37 -9.23 -0.03 2.61
C LEU A 37 -9.61 1.39 2.23
N LYS A 38 -10.87 1.74 2.40
CA LYS A 38 -11.34 3.07 2.05
C LYS A 38 -10.60 4.16 2.82
N GLU A 39 -10.36 3.92 4.10
CA GLU A 39 -9.62 4.88 4.92
C GLU A 39 -8.18 5.04 4.44
N TYR A 40 -7.53 3.92 4.16
CA TYR A 40 -6.16 3.97 3.66
C TYR A 40 -6.08 4.63 2.29
N PHE A 41 -7.05 4.33 1.42
CA PHE A 41 -7.06 4.92 0.09
C PHE A 41 -7.15 6.44 0.15
N SER A 42 -7.99 6.97 1.03
CA SER A 42 -8.10 8.43 1.16
C SER A 42 -6.74 9.04 1.48
N MET A 43 -6.04 8.47 2.43
CA MET A 43 -4.74 8.97 2.85
C MET A 43 -3.71 8.82 1.74
N LEU A 44 -3.71 7.68 1.07
CA LEU A 44 -2.71 7.42 0.04
C LEU A 44 -2.91 8.31 -1.19
N ILE A 45 -4.15 8.54 -1.57
CA ILE A 45 -4.45 9.42 -2.70
C ILE A 45 -4.10 10.85 -2.35
N GLU A 46 -4.47 11.30 -1.14
CA GLU A 46 -4.16 12.65 -0.68
C GLU A 46 -2.66 12.93 -0.71
N ASN A 47 -1.88 11.92 -0.39
CA ASN A 47 -0.43 12.07 -0.33
C ASN A 47 0.24 11.68 -1.65
N ALA A 48 -0.54 11.46 -2.69
CA ALA A 48 -0.03 11.15 -4.03
C ALA A 48 0.82 9.88 -4.06
N LEU A 49 0.48 8.91 -3.22
CA LEU A 49 1.20 7.63 -3.19
C LEU A 49 0.58 6.61 -4.13
N ILE A 50 -0.72 6.74 -4.40
CA ILE A 50 -1.39 5.96 -5.44
C ILE A 50 -2.24 6.93 -6.25
N GLU A 51 -2.56 6.51 -7.47
CA GLU A 51 -3.42 7.31 -8.33
C GLU A 51 -4.40 6.39 -9.04
N TYR A 52 -5.57 6.94 -9.36
CA TYR A 52 -6.59 6.21 -10.09
C TYR A 52 -6.34 6.38 -11.58
N GLU A 53 -6.39 5.30 -12.31
CA GLU A 53 -6.16 5.31 -13.74
C GLU A 53 -7.49 5.20 -14.46
N ASP A 54 -7.94 6.32 -15.02
CA ASP A 54 -9.17 6.34 -15.78
C ASP A 54 -9.06 5.39 -16.98
N GLY A 55 -10.20 4.81 -17.33
CA GLY A 55 -10.22 3.93 -18.49
C GLY A 55 -9.99 2.48 -18.15
N THR A 56 -9.09 2.20 -17.21
CA THR A 56 -8.83 0.82 -16.79
C THR A 56 -9.46 0.52 -15.45
N GLN A 57 -9.91 1.56 -14.73
CA GLN A 57 -10.49 1.43 -13.39
C GLN A 57 -9.54 0.76 -12.42
N LYS A 58 -8.26 1.03 -12.59
CA LYS A 58 -7.23 0.48 -11.72
C LYS A 58 -6.57 1.59 -10.92
N TYR A 59 -5.98 1.19 -9.81
CA TYR A 59 -5.16 2.09 -9.00
C TYR A 59 -3.72 1.68 -9.18
N ARG A 60 -2.85 2.68 -9.25
CA ARG A 60 -1.44 2.43 -9.53
C ARG A 60 -0.59 3.18 -8.53
N THR A 61 0.42 2.50 -8.01
CA THR A 61 1.40 3.14 -7.13
C THR A 61 2.20 4.14 -7.94
N THR A 62 2.30 5.36 -7.42
CA THR A 62 3.03 6.45 -8.08
C THR A 62 4.54 6.29 -7.86
N GLU A 63 5.32 7.13 -8.53
CA GLU A 63 6.75 7.15 -8.29
C GLU A 63 7.06 7.44 -6.83
N LYS A 64 6.30 8.34 -6.22
CA LYS A 64 6.47 8.65 -4.82
C LYS A 64 6.18 7.42 -3.96
N GLY A 65 5.15 6.65 -4.33
CA GLY A 65 4.83 5.41 -3.62
C GLY A 65 5.93 4.38 -3.78
N LEU A 66 6.51 4.27 -4.98
CA LEU A 66 7.61 3.34 -5.21
C LEU A 66 8.84 3.74 -4.40
N GLN A 67 9.05 5.04 -4.24
CA GLN A 67 10.14 5.53 -3.41
C GLN A 67 9.94 5.11 -1.96
N LEU A 68 8.71 5.19 -1.47
CA LEU A 68 8.41 4.75 -0.11
C LEU A 68 8.70 3.27 0.06
N LEU A 69 8.31 2.46 -0.93
CA LEU A 69 8.59 1.03 -0.88
C LEU A 69 10.08 0.76 -0.83
N LYS A 70 10.86 1.51 -1.60
CA LYS A 70 12.29 1.33 -1.62
C LYS A 70 12.90 1.66 -0.25
N ILE A 71 12.47 2.78 0.33
CA ILE A 71 12.96 3.19 1.64
C ILE A 71 12.59 2.17 2.70
N TYR A 72 11.35 1.68 2.65
CA TYR A 72 10.90 0.68 3.61
C TYR A 72 11.76 -0.57 3.54
N ASN A 73 12.05 -1.03 2.32
CA ASN A 73 12.86 -2.23 2.16
C ASN A 73 14.27 -2.02 2.67
N GLN A 74 14.83 -0.83 2.49
CA GLN A 74 16.15 -0.52 3.01
C GLN A 74 16.17 -0.54 4.54
N ILE A 75 15.13 0.01 5.15
CA ILE A 75 15.03 -0.01 6.60
C ILE A 75 14.92 -1.45 7.11
N GLU A 76 14.14 -2.27 6.42
CA GLU A 76 13.98 -3.67 6.81
C GLU A 76 15.30 -4.43 6.74
N GLU A 77 16.17 -4.08 5.81
CA GLU A 77 17.48 -4.71 5.71
C GLU A 77 18.38 -4.34 6.89
N ILE A 78 18.29 -3.09 7.33
CA ILE A 78 19.14 -2.60 8.40
C ILE A 78 18.57 -2.97 9.77
N ILE A 79 17.26 -2.84 9.93
CA ILE A 79 16.58 -3.13 11.19
C ILE A 79 15.44 -4.11 10.88
N PRO A 80 15.75 -5.40 10.84
CA PRO A 80 14.71 -6.39 10.51
C PRO A 80 13.56 -6.31 11.52
N HIS A 81 12.35 -6.46 11.00
CA HIS A 81 11.13 -6.51 11.81
C HIS A 81 10.82 -5.21 12.54
N ILE A 82 11.18 -4.09 11.93
CA ILE A 82 10.98 -2.80 12.58
C ILE A 82 9.50 -2.54 12.91
N ASN A 83 8.57 -3.13 12.16
CA ASN A 83 7.14 -2.94 12.35
C ASN A 83 6.43 -4.20 12.81
N SER A 84 7.16 -5.16 13.37
CA SER A 84 6.54 -6.39 13.79
C SER A 84 6.83 -6.66 15.25
N TYR A 85 6.08 -7.55 15.81
CA TYR A 85 6.20 -7.94 17.19
C TYR A 85 5.82 -9.32 17.40
#